data_4170a6cd81ff435266b6c35b577540ac
#
_entry.id   4170a6cd81ff435266b6c35b577540ac
#
_cell.length_a   1.000
_cell.length_b   1.000
_cell.length_c   1.000
_cell.angle_alpha   90.00
_cell.angle_beta   90.00
_cell.angle_gamma   90.00
#
_symmetry.space_group_name_H-M   'P 1'
#
loop_
_entity.id
_entity.type
_entity.pdbx_description
1 polymer ?
#
loop_
_entity_poly.entity_id
_entity_poly.type
_entity_poly.pdbx_seq_one_letter_code
_entity_poly.pdbx_strand_id
1 'polypeptide(L)'
;EAVVVLPLEGGGLEMRGSTQNPFFNRNVICEALCLTEKQVVIHPDTLGGSFGGKCEQISAMAVRAGIAALRLNRPVSYVFTREESIQQSHKRHGIRTHIRLGADHTGILTALEARAVMDGGAYVNESPIVTWKSTNCGAGPYRFPAVYYENKAVMTNNMVCGAMRGFGTPQAIFAL
;
A
#
# COMPACT_ATOMS: atom_id res chain seq x y z
N GLU A 1 -10.48 -9.14 4.34
CA GLU A 1 -11.00 -8.20 3.35
C GLU A 1 -12.29 -8.76 2.76
N ALA A 2 -13.23 -7.87 2.41
CA ALA A 2 -14.52 -8.24 1.81
C ALA A 2 -15.03 -7.12 0.91
N VAL A 3 -15.73 -7.49 -0.15
CA VAL A 3 -16.39 -6.58 -1.07
C VAL A 3 -17.68 -7.19 -1.58
N VAL A 4 -18.69 -6.36 -1.78
CA VAL A 4 -19.91 -6.70 -2.53
C VAL A 4 -19.97 -5.80 -3.76
N VAL A 5 -20.17 -6.38 -4.92
CA VAL A 5 -20.32 -5.66 -6.18
C VAL A 5 -21.68 -5.95 -6.78
N LEU A 6 -22.39 -4.88 -7.10
CA LEU A 6 -23.72 -4.93 -7.70
C LEU A 6 -23.65 -4.42 -9.14
N PRO A 7 -24.26 -5.11 -10.11
CA PRO A 7 -24.42 -4.56 -11.44
C PRO A 7 -25.46 -3.42 -11.40
N LEU A 8 -25.20 -2.38 -12.17
CA LEU A 8 -26.12 -1.24 -12.36
C LEU A 8 -26.75 -1.32 -13.76
N GLU A 9 -27.92 -0.74 -13.91
CA GLU A 9 -28.54 -0.55 -15.22
C GLU A 9 -27.60 0.23 -16.15
N GLY A 10 -27.54 -0.15 -17.40
CA GLY A 10 -26.62 0.47 -18.37
C GLY A 10 -25.17 -0.05 -18.32
N GLY A 11 -24.91 -1.16 -17.63
CA GLY A 11 -23.60 -1.84 -17.65
C GLY A 11 -22.58 -1.25 -16.69
N GLY A 12 -23.02 -0.53 -15.66
CA GLY A 12 -22.18 -0.02 -14.58
C GLY A 12 -22.07 -0.98 -13.40
N LEU A 13 -21.30 -0.58 -12.40
CA LEU A 13 -21.07 -1.31 -11.15
C LEU A 13 -21.18 -0.39 -9.93
N GLU A 14 -21.80 -0.90 -8.89
CA GLU A 14 -21.69 -0.35 -7.54
C GLU A 14 -20.86 -1.30 -6.69
N MET A 15 -19.81 -0.77 -6.07
CA MET A 15 -18.97 -1.50 -5.13
C MET A 15 -19.25 -1.01 -3.70
N ARG A 16 -19.50 -1.94 -2.79
CA ARG A 16 -19.59 -1.73 -1.35
C ARG A 16 -18.48 -2.48 -0.62
N GLY A 17 -17.80 -1.79 0.26
CA GLY A 17 -16.72 -2.40 1.06
C GLY A 17 -15.87 -1.36 1.76
N SER A 18 -15.07 -1.82 2.70
CA SER A 18 -14.18 -0.94 3.47
C SER A 18 -12.96 -0.54 2.63
N THR A 19 -12.85 0.73 2.28
CA THR A 19 -11.70 1.29 1.57
C THR A 19 -11.24 2.59 2.20
N GLN A 20 -9.94 2.83 2.25
CA GLN A 20 -9.34 4.10 2.67
C GLN A 20 -9.01 5.03 1.48
N ASN A 21 -9.16 4.56 0.25
CA ASN A 21 -8.83 5.32 -0.95
C ASN A 21 -9.88 5.11 -2.09
N PRO A 22 -11.14 5.56 -1.89
CA PRO A 22 -12.24 5.23 -2.81
C PRO A 22 -12.03 5.76 -4.23
N PHE A 23 -11.47 6.95 -4.39
CA PHE A 23 -11.24 7.54 -5.72
C PHE A 23 -10.18 6.77 -6.50
N PHE A 24 -9.08 6.41 -5.87
CA PHE A 24 -8.06 5.56 -6.48
C PHE A 24 -8.64 4.20 -6.87
N ASN A 25 -9.38 3.55 -5.96
CA ASN A 25 -10.00 2.26 -6.24
C ASN A 25 -10.98 2.35 -7.41
N ARG A 26 -11.77 3.43 -7.52
CA ARG A 26 -12.65 3.66 -8.67
C ARG A 26 -11.86 3.70 -9.98
N ASN A 27 -10.78 4.46 -10.01
CA ASN A 27 -9.96 4.60 -11.21
C ASN A 27 -9.36 3.26 -11.65
N VAL A 28 -8.84 2.46 -10.73
CA VAL A 28 -8.32 1.12 -11.01
C VAL A 28 -9.41 0.20 -11.55
N ILE A 29 -10.62 0.24 -10.99
CA ILE A 29 -11.75 -0.57 -11.47
C ILE A 29 -12.17 -0.12 -12.87
N CYS A 30 -12.26 1.19 -13.12
CA CYS A 30 -12.58 1.74 -14.43
C CYS A 30 -11.58 1.29 -15.49
N GLU A 31 -10.29 1.40 -15.21
CA GLU A 31 -9.23 1.00 -16.12
C GLU A 31 -9.26 -0.51 -16.39
N ALA A 32 -9.34 -1.32 -15.35
CA ALA A 32 -9.29 -2.78 -15.46
C ALA A 32 -10.52 -3.38 -16.18
N LEU A 33 -11.68 -2.75 -16.07
CA LEU A 33 -12.93 -3.23 -16.66
C LEU A 33 -13.36 -2.45 -17.91
N CYS A 34 -12.55 -1.50 -18.37
CA CYS A 34 -12.86 -0.60 -19.47
C CYS A 34 -14.19 0.16 -19.26
N LEU A 35 -14.45 0.60 -18.05
CA LEU A 35 -15.62 1.39 -17.66
C LEU A 35 -15.26 2.87 -17.51
N THR A 36 -16.25 3.73 -17.68
CA THR A 36 -16.11 5.16 -17.38
C THR A 36 -16.33 5.43 -15.88
N GLU A 37 -15.81 6.56 -15.39
CA GLU A 37 -16.04 6.97 -14.00
C GLU A 37 -17.53 7.10 -13.62
N LYS A 38 -18.39 7.40 -14.58
CA LYS A 38 -19.85 7.51 -14.36
C LYS A 38 -20.52 6.16 -14.20
N GLN A 39 -19.86 5.08 -14.65
CA GLN A 39 -20.37 3.71 -14.56
C GLN A 39 -19.88 2.99 -13.29
N VAL A 40 -18.96 3.58 -12.52
CA VAL A 40 -18.44 2.95 -11.30
C VAL A 40 -18.75 3.82 -10.09
N VAL A 41 -19.58 3.31 -9.20
CA VAL A 41 -19.94 3.94 -7.94
C VAL A 41 -19.29 3.17 -6.80
N ILE A 42 -18.62 3.87 -5.89
CA ILE A 42 -18.03 3.26 -4.69
C ILE A 42 -18.74 3.83 -3.45
N HIS A 43 -19.30 2.93 -2.66
CA HIS A 43 -19.82 3.23 -1.33
C HIS A 43 -18.85 2.68 -0.28
N PRO A 44 -18.02 3.54 0.33
CA PRO A 44 -17.18 3.12 1.45
C PRO A 44 -18.07 2.78 2.64
N ASP A 45 -17.97 1.54 3.11
CA ASP A 45 -18.61 1.14 4.36
C ASP A 45 -17.79 1.60 5.56
N THR A 46 -18.39 1.48 6.75
CA THR A 46 -17.74 1.83 8.01
C THR A 46 -16.40 1.12 8.15
N LEU A 47 -15.34 1.91 8.34
CA LEU A 47 -13.99 1.43 8.53
C LEU A 47 -13.69 1.27 10.03
N GLY A 48 -13.61 0.03 10.51
CA GLY A 48 -13.17 -0.28 11.87
C GLY A 48 -11.65 -0.18 12.06
N GLY A 49 -10.92 0.15 10.99
CA GLY A 49 -9.47 0.26 10.92
C GLY A 49 -8.94 -0.30 9.62
N SER A 50 -7.86 0.28 9.08
CA SER A 50 -7.27 -0.13 7.80
C SER A 50 -5.75 -0.35 7.90
N PHE A 51 -5.05 0.55 8.59
CA PHE A 51 -3.61 0.49 8.84
C PHE A 51 -2.74 0.28 7.60
N GLY A 52 -3.25 0.69 6.43
CA GLY A 52 -2.67 0.47 5.10
C GLY A 52 -3.28 -0.71 4.34
N GLY A 53 -3.80 -1.72 5.01
CA GLY A 53 -4.29 -2.96 4.39
C GLY A 53 -5.58 -2.83 3.55
N LYS A 54 -6.23 -1.67 3.56
CA LYS A 54 -7.45 -1.39 2.77
C LYS A 54 -7.25 -0.25 1.76
N CYS A 55 -6.01 0.01 1.37
CA CYS A 55 -5.67 1.04 0.39
C CYS A 55 -5.97 0.56 -1.03
N GLU A 56 -5.26 -0.43 -1.50
CA GLU A 56 -5.31 -0.90 -2.89
C GLU A 56 -5.93 -2.28 -3.05
N GLN A 57 -5.78 -3.14 -2.05
CA GLN A 57 -6.19 -4.54 -2.08
C GLN A 57 -7.65 -4.74 -2.51
N ILE A 58 -8.52 -3.83 -2.08
CA ILE A 58 -9.95 -3.89 -2.38
C ILE A 58 -10.24 -3.75 -3.89
N SER A 59 -9.39 -3.04 -4.65
CA SER A 59 -9.56 -2.89 -6.10
C SER A 59 -9.46 -4.23 -6.82
N ALA A 60 -8.46 -5.05 -6.49
CA ALA A 60 -8.28 -6.37 -7.11
C ALA A 60 -9.46 -7.31 -6.82
N MET A 61 -10.00 -7.25 -5.61
CA MET A 61 -11.20 -8.00 -5.25
C MET A 61 -12.42 -7.49 -6.01
N ALA A 62 -12.59 -6.17 -6.07
CA ALA A 62 -13.71 -5.53 -6.76
C ALA A 62 -13.70 -5.79 -8.27
N VAL A 63 -12.53 -5.80 -8.91
CA VAL A 63 -12.39 -6.15 -10.32
C VAL A 63 -12.84 -7.60 -10.58
N ARG A 64 -12.38 -8.56 -9.79
CA ARG A 64 -12.77 -9.97 -9.92
C ARG A 64 -14.26 -10.17 -9.71
N ALA A 65 -14.81 -9.60 -8.64
CA ALA A 65 -16.24 -9.65 -8.35
C ALA A 65 -17.06 -8.89 -9.41
N GLY A 66 -16.53 -7.79 -9.93
CA GLY A 66 -17.15 -6.98 -10.98
C GLY A 66 -17.29 -7.71 -12.30
N ILE A 67 -16.28 -8.45 -12.73
CA ILE A 67 -16.37 -9.31 -13.92
C ILE A 67 -17.51 -10.32 -13.75
N ALA A 68 -17.60 -10.95 -12.59
CA ALA A 68 -18.67 -11.91 -12.31
C ALA A 68 -20.05 -11.23 -12.25
N ALA A 69 -20.15 -10.07 -11.59
CA ALA A 69 -21.40 -9.32 -11.47
C ALA A 69 -21.95 -8.87 -12.84
N LEU A 70 -21.07 -8.35 -13.71
CA LEU A 70 -21.46 -7.94 -15.07
C LEU A 70 -21.90 -9.14 -15.92
N ARG A 71 -21.21 -10.28 -15.83
CA ARG A 71 -21.55 -11.46 -16.61
C ARG A 71 -22.82 -12.16 -16.15
N LEU A 72 -23.05 -12.21 -14.85
CA LEU A 72 -24.19 -12.88 -14.25
C LEU A 72 -25.41 -11.96 -14.12
N ASN A 73 -25.22 -10.65 -14.26
CA ASN A 73 -26.20 -9.62 -13.94
C ASN A 73 -26.83 -9.83 -12.54
N ARG A 74 -25.97 -10.11 -11.55
CA ARG A 74 -26.36 -10.36 -10.16
C ARG A 74 -25.32 -9.77 -9.20
N PRO A 75 -25.72 -9.39 -7.96
CA PRO A 75 -24.78 -9.06 -6.92
C PRO A 75 -23.82 -10.21 -6.64
N VAL A 76 -22.55 -9.85 -6.44
CA VAL A 76 -21.47 -10.80 -6.12
C VAL A 76 -20.77 -10.35 -4.84
N SER A 77 -20.69 -11.23 -3.85
CA SER A 77 -19.90 -11.05 -2.65
C SER A 77 -18.61 -11.83 -2.78
N TYR A 78 -17.50 -11.16 -2.43
CA TYR A 78 -16.19 -11.78 -2.39
C TYR A 78 -15.51 -11.47 -1.05
N VAL A 79 -15.22 -12.51 -0.30
CA VAL A 79 -14.60 -12.41 1.03
C VAL A 79 -13.36 -13.30 1.02
N PHE A 80 -12.21 -12.74 1.39
CA PHE A 80 -11.00 -13.52 1.56
C PHE A 80 -11.08 -14.40 2.81
N THR A 81 -10.64 -15.64 2.68
CA THR A 81 -10.23 -16.44 3.83
C THR A 81 -8.97 -15.85 4.45
N ARG A 82 -8.55 -16.36 5.61
CA ARG A 82 -7.28 -15.92 6.21
C ARG A 82 -6.09 -16.31 5.33
N GLU A 83 -6.12 -17.46 4.73
CA GLU A 83 -5.08 -17.97 3.83
C GLU A 83 -4.99 -17.10 2.57
N GLU A 84 -6.11 -16.78 1.95
CA GLU A 84 -6.15 -15.88 0.79
C GLU A 84 -5.64 -14.48 1.14
N SER A 85 -6.02 -13.95 2.29
CA SER A 85 -5.53 -12.65 2.77
C SER A 85 -4.00 -12.67 2.98
N ILE A 86 -3.45 -13.75 3.54
CA ILE A 86 -2.00 -13.91 3.70
C ILE A 86 -1.29 -14.00 2.34
N GLN A 87 -1.87 -14.70 1.39
CA GLN A 87 -1.25 -14.95 0.07
C GLN A 87 -1.41 -13.78 -0.90
N GLN A 88 -2.47 -13.01 -0.82
CA GLN A 88 -2.83 -12.03 -1.85
C GLN A 88 -2.70 -10.57 -1.41
N SER A 89 -2.82 -10.25 -0.10
CA SER A 89 -2.67 -8.87 0.34
C SER A 89 -1.21 -8.44 0.34
N HIS A 90 -0.96 -7.16 0.07
CA HIS A 90 0.38 -6.60 0.10
C HIS A 90 1.02 -6.69 1.50
N LYS A 91 2.35 -6.69 1.53
CA LYS A 91 3.15 -6.86 2.75
C LYS A 91 3.93 -5.59 3.06
N ARG A 92 4.45 -5.52 4.29
CA ARG A 92 5.42 -4.48 4.66
C ARG A 92 6.71 -4.72 3.87
N HIS A 93 7.29 -3.66 3.32
CA HIS A 93 8.59 -3.72 2.68
C HIS A 93 9.66 -4.23 3.66
N GLY A 94 10.33 -5.31 3.30
CA GLY A 94 11.60 -5.68 3.92
C GLY A 94 12.66 -4.64 3.57
N ILE A 95 13.55 -4.31 4.51
CA ILE A 95 14.62 -3.34 4.28
C ILE A 95 15.96 -3.87 4.77
N ARG A 96 17.01 -3.56 4.03
CA ARG A 96 18.39 -3.70 4.48
C ARG A 96 18.99 -2.31 4.53
N THR A 97 19.44 -1.90 5.71
CA THR A 97 20.02 -0.58 5.92
C THR A 97 21.44 -0.72 6.45
N HIS A 98 22.35 0.03 5.85
CA HIS A 98 23.69 0.25 6.36
C HIS A 98 23.75 1.68 6.91
N ILE A 99 24.12 1.82 8.19
CA ILE A 99 24.16 3.09 8.89
C ILE A 99 25.57 3.36 9.40
N ARG A 100 26.01 4.61 9.27
CA ARG A 100 27.19 5.17 9.93
C ARG A 100 26.77 6.40 10.71
N LEU A 101 27.07 6.42 11.99
CA LEU A 101 26.77 7.52 12.89
C LEU A 101 28.08 8.17 13.32
N GLY A 102 28.11 9.49 13.31
CA GLY A 102 29.16 10.30 13.92
C GLY A 102 28.66 10.94 15.21
N ALA A 103 29.49 10.91 16.25
CA ALA A 103 29.27 11.64 17.48
C ALA A 103 30.59 12.28 17.91
N ASP A 104 30.51 13.38 18.65
CA ASP A 104 31.67 13.98 19.29
C ASP A 104 32.02 13.23 20.61
N HIS A 105 33.08 13.68 21.27
CA HIS A 105 33.57 13.10 22.52
C HIS A 105 32.60 13.22 23.70
N THR A 106 31.57 14.08 23.59
CA THR A 106 30.51 14.25 24.61
C THR A 106 29.28 13.40 24.31
N GLY A 107 29.25 12.70 23.15
CA GLY A 107 28.12 11.88 22.71
C GLY A 107 27.08 12.65 21.91
N ILE A 108 27.33 13.92 21.55
CA ILE A 108 26.44 14.70 20.70
C ILE A 108 26.59 14.20 19.25
N LEU A 109 25.44 13.87 18.63
CA LEU A 109 25.41 13.39 17.25
C LEU A 109 25.81 14.48 16.27
N THR A 110 26.73 14.17 15.36
CA THR A 110 27.28 15.11 14.39
C THR A 110 26.91 14.78 12.96
N ALA A 111 26.77 13.51 12.61
CA ALA A 111 26.46 13.09 11.26
C ALA A 111 25.69 11.76 11.23
N LEU A 112 24.86 11.60 10.19
CA LEU A 112 24.20 10.35 9.82
C LEU A 112 24.45 10.09 8.34
N GLU A 113 25.03 8.93 8.03
CA GLU A 113 25.03 8.36 6.67
C GLU A 113 24.22 7.07 6.70
N ALA A 114 23.18 6.98 5.85
CA ALA A 114 22.40 5.79 5.71
C ALA A 114 22.22 5.41 4.23
N ARG A 115 22.40 4.13 3.93
CA ARG A 115 22.12 3.55 2.62
C ARG A 115 21.20 2.37 2.81
N ALA A 116 20.02 2.43 2.20
CA ALA A 116 18.97 1.44 2.36
C ALA A 116 18.53 0.86 1.02
N VAL A 117 18.20 -0.43 1.03
CA VAL A 117 17.55 -1.12 -0.08
C VAL A 117 16.27 -1.76 0.45
N MET A 118 15.17 -1.44 -0.18
CA MET A 118 13.83 -1.84 0.19
C MET A 118 13.29 -2.85 -0.83
N ASP A 119 12.77 -3.98 -0.35
CA ASP A 119 12.12 -4.97 -1.20
C ASP A 119 10.69 -4.49 -1.53
N GLY A 120 10.44 -4.22 -2.80
CA GLY A 120 9.11 -3.81 -3.30
C GLY A 120 8.21 -4.98 -3.68
N GLY A 121 8.77 -6.18 -3.82
CA GLY A 121 8.06 -7.33 -4.36
C GLY A 121 7.89 -7.28 -5.87
N ALA A 122 6.95 -8.07 -6.39
CA ALA A 122 6.77 -8.30 -7.83
C ALA A 122 6.25 -7.08 -8.61
N TYR A 123 5.61 -6.12 -7.94
CA TYR A 123 5.01 -4.93 -8.56
C TYR A 123 5.42 -3.66 -7.82
N VAL A 124 5.48 -2.55 -8.56
CA VAL A 124 5.90 -1.24 -8.01
C VAL A 124 5.00 -0.78 -6.87
N ASN A 125 3.68 -0.86 -7.08
CA ASN A 125 2.66 -0.47 -6.11
C ASN A 125 3.00 0.87 -5.41
N GLU A 126 2.89 0.96 -4.09
CA GLU A 126 3.22 2.15 -3.30
C GLU A 126 4.70 2.27 -2.91
N SER A 127 5.56 1.39 -3.42
CA SER A 127 7.00 1.38 -3.07
C SER A 127 7.70 2.74 -3.21
N PRO A 128 7.45 3.56 -4.25
CA PRO A 128 8.08 4.89 -4.34
C PRO A 128 7.71 5.80 -3.18
N ILE A 129 6.44 5.83 -2.77
CA ILE A 129 5.95 6.70 -1.70
C ILE A 129 6.45 6.20 -0.34
N VAL A 130 6.46 4.87 -0.12
CA VAL A 130 6.99 4.27 1.12
C VAL A 130 8.48 4.55 1.26
N THR A 131 9.23 4.45 0.16
CA THR A 131 10.67 4.75 0.11
C THR A 131 10.93 6.22 0.42
N TRP A 132 10.17 7.13 -0.20
CA TRP A 132 10.25 8.56 0.09
C TRP A 132 9.96 8.86 1.57
N LYS A 133 8.90 8.28 2.12
CA LYS A 133 8.54 8.47 3.53
C LYS A 133 9.60 7.94 4.49
N SER A 134 10.14 6.75 4.21
CA SER A 134 11.24 6.15 4.96
C SER A 134 12.47 7.06 4.98
N THR A 135 12.82 7.64 3.83
CA THR A 135 13.97 8.56 3.69
C THR A 135 13.77 9.82 4.51
N ASN A 136 12.61 10.47 4.38
CA ASN A 136 12.32 11.73 5.09
C ASN A 136 12.21 11.55 6.61
N CYS A 137 11.87 10.36 7.08
CA CYS A 137 11.82 10.05 8.51
C CYS A 137 13.09 9.35 9.01
N GLY A 138 14.10 9.21 8.17
CA GLY A 138 15.28 8.39 8.42
C GLY A 138 16.19 8.87 9.54
N ALA A 139 16.15 10.16 9.86
CA ALA A 139 16.89 10.72 11.00
C ALA A 139 16.17 10.51 12.36
N GLY A 140 14.91 10.02 12.32
CA GLY A 140 14.13 9.82 13.52
C GLY A 140 13.89 11.10 14.32
N PRO A 141 13.81 10.99 15.66
CA PRO A 141 13.65 12.14 16.55
C PRO A 141 14.97 12.85 16.84
N TYR A 142 16.07 12.41 16.27
CA TYR A 142 17.41 12.93 16.57
C TYR A 142 17.76 14.11 15.69
N ARG A 143 18.60 15.00 16.24
CA ARG A 143 19.15 16.14 15.51
C ARG A 143 20.56 15.81 15.01
N PHE A 144 20.71 15.82 13.69
CA PHE A 144 21.99 15.65 13.03
C PHE A 144 22.30 16.92 12.22
N PRO A 145 23.44 17.60 12.45
CA PRO A 145 23.88 18.72 11.62
C PRO A 145 24.11 18.33 10.15
N ALA A 146 24.53 17.09 9.90
CA ALA A 146 24.75 16.55 8.57
C ALA A 146 24.03 15.21 8.39
N VAL A 147 23.24 15.09 7.32
CA VAL A 147 22.49 13.86 7.00
C VAL A 147 22.67 13.53 5.52
N TYR A 148 23.08 12.31 5.26
CA TYR A 148 22.99 11.68 3.95
C TYR A 148 22.14 10.41 4.06
N TYR A 149 21.03 10.34 3.33
CA TYR A 149 20.16 9.17 3.31
C TYR A 149 19.82 8.79 1.86
N GLU A 150 20.33 7.66 1.41
CA GLU A 150 19.99 7.05 0.13
C GLU A 150 19.10 5.85 0.38
N ASN A 151 17.94 5.79 -0.28
CA ASN A 151 17.03 4.65 -0.17
C ASN A 151 16.52 4.26 -1.56
N LYS A 152 16.61 2.99 -1.89
CA LYS A 152 16.18 2.42 -3.17
C LYS A 152 15.16 1.34 -2.94
N ALA A 153 14.02 1.39 -3.63
CA ALA A 153 13.13 0.25 -3.76
C ALA A 153 13.53 -0.57 -4.98
N VAL A 154 13.58 -1.89 -4.83
CA VAL A 154 13.87 -2.82 -5.90
C VAL A 154 12.72 -3.78 -6.11
N MET A 155 12.41 -4.09 -7.35
CA MET A 155 11.45 -5.16 -7.66
C MET A 155 12.12 -6.52 -7.50
N THR A 156 11.36 -7.47 -6.97
CA THR A 156 11.80 -8.84 -6.73
C THR A 156 10.68 -9.81 -7.07
N ASN A 157 10.93 -11.11 -6.97
CA ASN A 157 9.90 -12.15 -7.13
C ASN A 157 9.14 -12.45 -5.82
N ASN A 158 9.30 -11.62 -4.80
CA ASN A 158 8.57 -11.75 -3.54
C ASN A 158 7.13 -11.22 -3.67
N MET A 159 6.34 -11.42 -2.62
CA MET A 159 5.01 -10.83 -2.50
C MET A 159 5.07 -9.31 -2.66
N VAL A 160 4.08 -8.76 -3.35
CA VAL A 160 3.96 -7.31 -3.54
C VAL A 160 3.93 -6.59 -2.18
N CYS A 161 4.68 -5.51 -2.08
CA CYS A 161 4.71 -4.67 -0.90
C CYS A 161 3.87 -3.41 -1.12
N GLY A 162 3.33 -2.85 -0.03
CA GLY A 162 2.48 -1.68 -0.07
C GLY A 162 2.35 -1.00 1.30
N ALA A 163 1.29 -0.23 1.44
CA ALA A 163 1.01 0.49 2.66
C ALA A 163 0.87 -0.45 3.87
N MET A 164 1.64 -0.18 4.89
CA MET A 164 1.55 -0.85 6.18
C MET A 164 1.83 0.18 7.28
N ARG A 165 1.11 0.09 8.39
CA ARG A 165 1.15 1.04 9.52
C ARG A 165 2.54 1.62 9.76
N GLY A 166 2.65 2.98 9.71
CA GLY A 166 3.90 3.72 9.80
C GLY A 166 4.62 3.96 8.47
N PHE A 167 4.23 3.26 7.38
CA PHE A 167 4.53 3.58 5.98
C PHE A 167 6.00 3.88 5.69
N GLY A 168 6.90 2.96 6.08
CA GLY A 168 8.35 3.10 5.91
C GLY A 168 9.09 3.67 7.11
N THR A 169 8.43 4.48 7.95
CA THR A 169 9.03 5.05 9.15
C THR A 169 9.52 3.97 10.15
N PRO A 170 8.74 2.91 10.46
CA PRO A 170 9.21 1.89 11.40
C PRO A 170 10.50 1.21 10.96
N GLN A 171 10.67 0.98 9.65
CA GLN A 171 11.87 0.34 9.12
C GLN A 171 13.09 1.26 9.27
N ALA A 172 12.93 2.57 9.00
CA ALA A 172 14.00 3.54 9.13
C ALA A 172 14.41 3.75 10.60
N ILE A 173 13.43 3.90 11.49
CA ILE A 173 13.68 4.13 12.93
C ILE A 173 14.26 2.88 13.60
N PHE A 174 13.87 1.68 13.17
CA PHE A 174 14.43 0.43 13.70
C PHE A 174 15.93 0.32 13.46
N ALA A 175 16.43 0.93 12.39
CA ALA A 175 17.85 0.88 12.03
C ALA A 175 18.71 1.88 12.82
N LEU A 176 18.10 2.95 13.40
CA LEU A 176 18.77 3.94 14.27
C LEU A 176 18.92 3.42 15.70
#